data_0ad018b0e39c89f98c55a65ffe984079
#
_entry.id   0ad018b0e39c89f98c55a65ffe984079
#
_cell.length_a   1.000
_cell.length_b   1.000
_cell.length_c   1.000
_cell.angle_alpha   90.00
_cell.angle_beta   90.00
_cell.angle_gamma   90.00
#
_symmetry.space_group_name_H-M   'P 1'
#
loop_
_entity.id
_entity.type
_entity.pdbx_description
1 polymer ?
#
loop_
_entity_poly.entity_id
_entity_poly.type
_entity_poly.pdbx_seq_one_letter_code
_entity_poly.pdbx_strand_id
1 'polypeptide(L)'
;MEYKIRTAVPADEGKIRELFLEMLRTIYHTDDVKGYGDGDLDRFWSESPNRIYVAEDGQVVAFLSVEVHHDPVDHIYLDDFSVTAAYRNKGIGSALIRTAEAYAERIGSRAVLLHVEKTNASAMRFYERLGYTVFRDDGNRLLLKKDIEDHFCEALREQNTEKLLTIPKSDLHNHSTKGCRRSWLAERLKKDLPDPPVPLDGLEGMQDWFRSFLKPFCDGQEGVMIRWEGAFAEAGRNHIARLCMNFGAAEIDLAGGIETFREMIEGFRQAYCPDTVFEPELSYTSNCDIGLEAGKIDGYLQSGWFRSIDVCGFENYQPVEAFLPLYRKAEQFGLVKKMHAGESGTADDVRRAVEVLGLSEVHHGIAASTSKETMRFLADNHIQLNVCPSSNVMLGYVKDYRDHPIRTLVENGVRVTINTDDLLIFDSTIENEYLKLYRAGTLSVDQLDEIRRAGLGSGGRP
;
A
#
# COMPACT_ATOMS: atom_id res chain seq x y z
N MET A 1 -30.82 -16.98 -5.18
CA MET A 1 -30.54 -16.41 -3.86
C MET A 1 -29.37 -15.46 -4.05
N GLU A 2 -29.63 -14.20 -3.84
CA GLU A 2 -28.67 -13.12 -4.14
C GLU A 2 -28.10 -12.64 -2.78
N TYR A 3 -26.94 -13.13 -2.40
CA TYR A 3 -26.22 -12.64 -1.23
C TYR A 3 -25.00 -11.83 -1.67
N LYS A 4 -24.60 -10.85 -0.85
CA LYS A 4 -23.42 -10.03 -1.06
C LYS A 4 -22.36 -10.36 0.00
N ILE A 5 -21.10 -10.51 -0.42
CA ILE A 5 -19.97 -10.60 0.51
C ILE A 5 -19.34 -9.21 0.63
N ARG A 6 -19.08 -8.79 1.85
CA ARG A 6 -18.39 -7.52 2.16
C ARG A 6 -17.55 -7.64 3.43
N THR A 7 -16.67 -6.70 3.63
CA THR A 7 -16.02 -6.53 4.94
C THR A 7 -17.07 -6.09 5.96
N ALA A 8 -16.98 -6.65 7.17
CA ALA A 8 -17.84 -6.27 8.28
C ALA A 8 -17.52 -4.85 8.78
N VAL A 9 -18.52 -4.22 9.37
CA VAL A 9 -18.41 -2.93 10.05
C VAL A 9 -18.84 -3.09 11.52
N PRO A 10 -18.48 -2.17 12.44
CA PRO A 10 -18.87 -2.31 13.87
C PRO A 10 -20.35 -2.53 14.10
N ALA A 11 -21.23 -2.04 13.23
CA ALA A 11 -22.67 -2.27 13.31
C ALA A 11 -23.08 -3.76 13.14
N ASP A 12 -22.23 -4.59 12.54
CA ASP A 12 -22.48 -6.04 12.36
C ASP A 12 -22.15 -6.87 13.61
N GLU A 13 -21.45 -6.28 14.60
CA GLU A 13 -20.91 -6.99 15.77
C GLU A 13 -21.95 -7.82 16.48
N GLY A 14 -23.13 -7.28 16.73
CA GLY A 14 -24.21 -8.01 17.41
C GLY A 14 -24.57 -9.31 16.70
N LYS A 15 -24.66 -9.26 15.37
CA LYS A 15 -25.00 -10.45 14.57
C LYS A 15 -23.85 -11.43 14.45
N ILE A 16 -22.61 -10.96 14.39
CA ILE A 16 -21.41 -11.81 14.42
C ILE A 16 -21.35 -12.59 15.74
N ARG A 17 -21.60 -11.94 16.88
CA ARG A 17 -21.66 -12.58 18.21
C ARG A 17 -22.75 -13.68 18.28
N GLU A 18 -23.93 -13.44 17.71
CA GLU A 18 -24.98 -14.46 17.63
C GLU A 18 -24.54 -15.68 16.80
N LEU A 19 -23.97 -15.46 15.62
CA LEU A 19 -23.50 -16.51 14.72
C LEU A 19 -22.34 -17.31 15.32
N PHE A 20 -21.47 -16.67 16.09
CA PHE A 20 -20.39 -17.31 16.81
C PHE A 20 -20.95 -18.28 17.89
N LEU A 21 -21.91 -17.83 18.68
CA LEU A 21 -22.58 -18.69 19.65
C LEU A 21 -23.32 -19.86 19.00
N GLU A 22 -24.00 -19.65 17.85
CA GLU A 22 -24.63 -20.74 17.08
C GLU A 22 -23.59 -21.77 16.63
N MET A 23 -22.42 -21.32 16.20
CA MET A 23 -21.32 -22.18 15.80
C MET A 23 -20.81 -23.03 16.99
N LEU A 24 -20.51 -22.40 18.14
CA LEU A 24 -20.00 -23.09 19.32
C LEU A 24 -21.00 -24.13 19.84
N ARG A 25 -22.30 -23.81 19.90
CA ARG A 25 -23.34 -24.76 20.26
C ARG A 25 -23.41 -25.97 19.33
N THR A 26 -23.21 -25.71 18.03
CA THR A 26 -23.16 -26.78 17.02
C THR A 26 -21.94 -27.69 17.19
N ILE A 27 -20.76 -27.10 17.46
CA ILE A 27 -19.51 -27.86 17.64
C ILE A 27 -19.49 -28.66 18.92
N TYR A 28 -19.86 -28.04 20.03
CA TYR A 28 -19.75 -28.67 21.38
C TYR A 28 -20.99 -29.39 21.84
N HIS A 29 -22.09 -29.34 21.07
CA HIS A 29 -23.36 -29.98 21.40
C HIS A 29 -23.90 -29.60 22.79
N THR A 30 -23.71 -28.34 23.19
CA THR A 30 -24.16 -27.78 24.46
C THR A 30 -24.59 -26.34 24.30
N ASP A 31 -25.56 -25.92 25.14
CA ASP A 31 -25.95 -24.51 25.23
C ASP A 31 -25.04 -23.68 26.16
N ASP A 32 -24.25 -24.37 26.99
CA ASP A 32 -23.30 -23.75 27.92
C ASP A 32 -22.00 -23.45 27.17
N VAL A 33 -22.01 -22.37 26.38
CA VAL A 33 -20.88 -21.87 25.61
C VAL A 33 -20.65 -20.42 25.93
N LYS A 34 -19.38 -19.99 25.94
CA LYS A 34 -18.98 -18.62 26.15
C LYS A 34 -18.69 -17.97 24.81
N GLY A 35 -19.39 -16.88 24.47
CA GLY A 35 -19.16 -16.07 23.29
C GLY A 35 -17.96 -15.12 23.44
N TYR A 36 -17.79 -14.25 22.47
CA TYR A 36 -16.80 -13.17 22.55
C TYR A 36 -17.00 -12.29 23.78
N GLY A 37 -15.93 -12.00 24.50
CA GLY A 37 -15.90 -11.00 25.56
C GLY A 37 -15.92 -9.56 25.02
N ASP A 38 -16.04 -8.59 25.95
CA ASP A 38 -15.97 -7.18 25.59
C ASP A 38 -14.57 -6.87 25.01
N GLY A 39 -14.53 -6.19 23.86
CA GLY A 39 -13.30 -5.81 23.17
C GLY A 39 -12.63 -6.92 22.33
N ASP A 40 -13.09 -8.17 22.35
CA ASP A 40 -12.45 -9.25 21.58
C ASP A 40 -12.46 -8.99 20.06
N LEU A 41 -13.42 -8.22 19.55
CA LEU A 41 -13.55 -7.88 18.15
C LEU A 41 -12.88 -6.56 17.77
N ASP A 42 -12.34 -5.78 18.72
CA ASP A 42 -11.73 -4.47 18.46
C ASP A 42 -10.56 -4.58 17.49
N ARG A 43 -9.82 -5.70 17.51
CA ARG A 43 -8.70 -5.98 16.61
C ARG A 43 -9.11 -6.05 15.13
N PHE A 44 -10.40 -6.10 14.82
CA PHE A 44 -10.91 -6.10 13.45
C PHE A 44 -11.50 -4.76 13.01
N TRP A 45 -11.75 -3.84 13.94
CA TRP A 45 -12.35 -2.54 13.68
C TRP A 45 -11.34 -1.40 13.51
N SER A 46 -10.13 -1.60 14.00
CA SER A 46 -9.03 -0.64 13.86
C SER A 46 -8.41 -0.69 12.46
N GLU A 47 -7.41 0.14 12.20
CA GLU A 47 -6.58 0.10 10.97
C GLU A 47 -5.72 -1.17 10.85
N SER A 48 -6.03 -2.19 11.62
CA SER A 48 -5.42 -3.52 11.58
C SER A 48 -5.56 -4.16 10.19
N PRO A 49 -4.58 -4.96 9.76
CA PRO A 49 -4.72 -5.79 8.56
C PRO A 49 -5.75 -6.92 8.74
N ASN A 50 -6.15 -7.22 9.99
CA ASN A 50 -7.17 -8.23 10.28
C ASN A 50 -8.54 -7.81 9.72
N ARG A 51 -9.36 -8.78 9.31
CA ARG A 51 -10.66 -8.53 8.68
C ARG A 51 -11.69 -9.53 9.16
N ILE A 52 -12.95 -9.10 9.20
CA ILE A 52 -14.09 -10.02 9.20
C ILE A 52 -14.84 -9.82 7.88
N TYR A 53 -15.10 -10.91 7.18
CA TYR A 53 -15.98 -10.92 6.02
C TYR A 53 -17.35 -11.45 6.42
N VAL A 54 -18.41 -10.83 5.92
CA VAL A 54 -19.78 -11.24 6.14
C VAL A 54 -20.49 -11.51 4.83
N ALA A 55 -21.39 -12.51 4.83
CA ALA A 55 -22.36 -12.70 3.77
C ALA A 55 -23.72 -12.16 4.23
N GLU A 56 -24.31 -11.29 3.42
CA GLU A 56 -25.56 -10.57 3.72
C GLU A 56 -26.64 -10.91 2.69
N ASP A 57 -27.81 -11.30 3.20
CA ASP A 57 -29.05 -11.50 2.45
C ASP A 57 -30.18 -10.83 3.24
N GLY A 58 -30.28 -9.48 3.14
CA GLY A 58 -31.13 -8.67 3.99
C GLY A 58 -30.65 -8.55 5.45
N GLN A 59 -29.91 -9.53 5.92
CA GLN A 59 -29.19 -9.55 7.19
C GLN A 59 -27.89 -10.37 7.05
N VAL A 60 -26.98 -10.23 8.00
CA VAL A 60 -25.78 -11.06 8.04
C VAL A 60 -26.16 -12.50 8.36
N VAL A 61 -25.81 -13.44 7.49
CA VAL A 61 -26.13 -14.87 7.57
C VAL A 61 -24.93 -15.79 7.70
N ALA A 62 -23.73 -15.22 7.52
CA ALA A 62 -22.47 -15.92 7.70
C ALA A 62 -21.34 -14.92 7.96
N PHE A 63 -20.29 -15.37 8.66
CA PHE A 63 -19.06 -14.58 8.80
C PHE A 63 -17.82 -15.48 8.79
N LEU A 64 -16.69 -14.86 8.49
CA LEU A 64 -15.35 -15.44 8.54
C LEU A 64 -14.38 -14.38 9.07
N SER A 65 -13.71 -14.66 10.20
CA SER A 65 -12.62 -13.83 10.70
C SER A 65 -11.28 -14.26 10.12
N VAL A 66 -10.46 -13.29 9.80
CA VAL A 66 -9.16 -13.44 9.13
C VAL A 66 -8.13 -12.63 9.90
N GLU A 67 -7.10 -13.28 10.38
CA GLU A 67 -5.97 -12.66 11.06
C GLU A 67 -4.72 -12.77 10.19
N VAL A 68 -3.90 -11.72 10.19
CA VAL A 68 -2.63 -11.68 9.44
C VAL A 68 -1.48 -11.96 10.39
N HIS A 69 -0.65 -12.94 10.02
CA HIS A 69 0.51 -13.37 10.80
C HIS A 69 1.77 -13.39 9.93
N HIS A 70 2.93 -13.14 10.54
CA HIS A 70 4.22 -13.04 9.87
C HIS A 70 5.22 -14.11 10.29
N ASP A 71 4.94 -14.89 11.32
CA ASP A 71 5.82 -15.93 11.86
C ASP A 71 5.15 -17.32 11.80
N PRO A 72 5.81 -18.35 11.31
CA PRO A 72 7.17 -18.42 10.75
C PRO A 72 7.26 -17.97 9.28
N VAL A 73 6.16 -17.71 8.63
CA VAL A 73 6.02 -17.16 7.26
C VAL A 73 4.80 -16.27 7.21
N ASP A 74 4.79 -15.34 6.25
CA ASP A 74 3.60 -14.50 6.01
C ASP A 74 2.40 -15.37 5.61
N HIS A 75 1.37 -15.36 6.44
CA HIS A 75 0.15 -16.11 6.18
C HIS A 75 -1.07 -15.40 6.77
N ILE A 76 -2.23 -15.68 6.22
CA ILE A 76 -3.48 -15.39 6.92
C ILE A 76 -3.96 -16.63 7.65
N TYR A 77 -4.56 -16.41 8.80
CA TYR A 77 -5.21 -17.45 9.59
C TYR A 77 -6.72 -17.25 9.58
N LEU A 78 -7.45 -18.27 9.15
CA LEU A 78 -8.92 -18.29 9.20
C LEU A 78 -9.31 -18.82 10.58
N ASP A 79 -9.80 -17.92 11.43
CA ASP A 79 -10.08 -18.23 12.82
C ASP A 79 -11.54 -18.70 13.00
N ASP A 80 -12.47 -17.79 13.19
CA ASP A 80 -13.88 -18.13 13.41
C ASP A 80 -14.67 -18.08 12.10
N PHE A 81 -15.36 -19.17 11.79
CA PHE A 81 -16.12 -19.32 10.57
C PHE A 81 -17.50 -19.95 10.82
N SER A 82 -18.56 -19.20 10.58
CA SER A 82 -19.94 -19.65 10.75
C SER A 82 -20.82 -19.34 9.57
N VAL A 83 -21.66 -20.30 9.22
CA VAL A 83 -22.78 -20.12 8.28
C VAL A 83 -24.04 -20.63 9.00
N THR A 84 -25.06 -19.77 9.17
CA THR A 84 -26.31 -20.16 9.82
C THR A 84 -26.96 -21.35 9.11
N ALA A 85 -27.60 -22.25 9.87
CA ALA A 85 -28.09 -23.55 9.39
C ALA A 85 -28.94 -23.45 8.10
N ALA A 86 -29.83 -22.45 8.01
CA ALA A 86 -30.71 -22.23 6.86
C ALA A 86 -29.97 -21.89 5.55
N TYR A 87 -28.69 -21.46 5.64
CA TYR A 87 -27.86 -21.02 4.53
C TYR A 87 -26.69 -21.96 4.21
N ARG A 88 -26.55 -23.08 4.95
CA ARG A 88 -25.52 -24.09 4.66
C ARG A 88 -25.77 -24.80 3.33
N ASN A 89 -24.71 -25.32 2.72
CA ASN A 89 -24.73 -26.03 1.44
C ASN A 89 -25.22 -25.20 0.21
N LYS A 90 -25.20 -23.88 0.33
CA LYS A 90 -25.58 -22.95 -0.75
C LYS A 90 -24.40 -22.18 -1.35
N GLY A 91 -23.17 -22.63 -1.12
CA GLY A 91 -21.94 -22.05 -1.67
C GLY A 91 -21.38 -20.87 -0.90
N ILE A 92 -22.09 -20.31 0.09
CA ILE A 92 -21.68 -19.12 0.85
C ILE A 92 -20.32 -19.34 1.54
N GLY A 93 -20.13 -20.50 2.19
CA GLY A 93 -18.87 -20.81 2.85
C GLY A 93 -17.68 -20.83 1.88
N SER A 94 -17.84 -21.43 0.72
CA SER A 94 -16.80 -21.44 -0.32
C SER A 94 -16.51 -20.02 -0.86
N ALA A 95 -17.53 -19.18 -0.95
CA ALA A 95 -17.37 -17.83 -1.42
C ALA A 95 -16.61 -16.97 -0.38
N LEU A 96 -16.90 -17.09 0.92
CA LEU A 96 -16.17 -16.43 2.00
C LEU A 96 -14.69 -16.85 2.04
N ILE A 97 -14.42 -18.16 1.93
CA ILE A 97 -13.03 -18.67 1.90
C ILE A 97 -12.29 -18.09 0.69
N ARG A 98 -12.89 -18.10 -0.52
CA ARG A 98 -12.25 -17.49 -1.71
C ARG A 98 -12.01 -15.99 -1.56
N THR A 99 -12.91 -15.29 -0.87
CA THR A 99 -12.68 -13.85 -0.56
C THR A 99 -11.47 -13.67 0.35
N ALA A 100 -11.31 -14.54 1.36
CA ALA A 100 -10.13 -14.52 2.22
C ALA A 100 -8.84 -14.92 1.47
N GLU A 101 -8.89 -15.92 0.58
CA GLU A 101 -7.76 -16.32 -0.29
C GLU A 101 -7.34 -15.15 -1.22
N ALA A 102 -8.30 -14.48 -1.85
CA ALA A 102 -8.03 -13.29 -2.66
C ALA A 102 -7.45 -12.12 -1.83
N TYR A 103 -7.85 -12.01 -0.56
CA TYR A 103 -7.25 -11.06 0.35
C TYR A 103 -5.79 -11.44 0.68
N ALA A 104 -5.51 -12.72 0.95
CA ALA A 104 -4.15 -13.22 1.17
C ALA A 104 -3.24 -12.91 -0.02
N GLU A 105 -3.70 -13.19 -1.23
CA GLU A 105 -2.98 -12.84 -2.46
C GLU A 105 -2.70 -11.34 -2.55
N ARG A 106 -3.73 -10.52 -2.33
CA ARG A 106 -3.63 -9.05 -2.41
C ARG A 106 -2.61 -8.45 -1.44
N ILE A 107 -2.51 -9.00 -0.22
CA ILE A 107 -1.52 -8.55 0.78
C ILE A 107 -0.17 -9.26 0.66
N GLY A 108 0.02 -10.13 -0.32
CA GLY A 108 1.26 -10.87 -0.55
C GLY A 108 1.53 -11.99 0.44
N SER A 109 0.52 -12.49 1.16
CA SER A 109 0.65 -13.67 2.02
C SER A 109 1.02 -14.91 1.21
N ARG A 110 1.82 -15.78 1.81
CA ARG A 110 2.29 -17.02 1.15
C ARG A 110 1.38 -18.21 1.36
N ALA A 111 0.51 -18.15 2.36
CA ALA A 111 -0.37 -19.26 2.71
C ALA A 111 -1.65 -18.79 3.42
N VAL A 112 -2.64 -19.66 3.41
CA VAL A 112 -3.83 -19.59 4.25
C VAL A 112 -3.81 -20.80 5.20
N LEU A 113 -3.93 -20.55 6.49
CA LEU A 113 -3.94 -21.58 7.53
C LEU A 113 -5.27 -21.56 8.30
N LEU A 114 -5.66 -22.71 8.80
CA LEU A 114 -6.80 -22.84 9.70
C LEU A 114 -6.70 -24.12 10.54
N HIS A 115 -7.34 -24.14 11.70
CA HIS A 115 -7.51 -25.38 12.45
C HIS A 115 -8.89 -26.01 12.19
N VAL A 116 -8.92 -27.33 12.20
CA VAL A 116 -10.15 -28.11 12.13
C VAL A 116 -10.10 -29.24 13.15
N GLU A 117 -11.19 -29.46 13.87
CA GLU A 117 -11.32 -30.61 14.78
C GLU A 117 -11.30 -31.93 13.99
N LYS A 118 -10.50 -32.92 14.40
CA LYS A 118 -10.41 -34.24 13.74
C LYS A 118 -11.75 -34.96 13.63
N THR A 119 -12.63 -34.68 14.56
CA THR A 119 -14.00 -35.25 14.60
C THR A 119 -14.93 -34.58 13.57
N ASN A 120 -14.60 -33.42 13.05
CA ASN A 120 -15.42 -32.70 12.08
C ASN A 120 -15.13 -33.15 10.63
N ALA A 121 -15.54 -34.40 10.32
CA ALA A 121 -15.33 -34.98 8.98
C ALA A 121 -15.99 -34.15 7.84
N SER A 122 -17.04 -33.38 8.14
CA SER A 122 -17.69 -32.51 7.15
C SER A 122 -16.84 -31.32 6.79
N ALA A 123 -16.28 -30.65 7.78
CA ALA A 123 -15.35 -29.53 7.56
C ALA A 123 -14.06 -30.00 6.88
N MET A 124 -13.51 -31.14 7.27
CA MET A 124 -12.34 -31.74 6.61
C MET A 124 -12.57 -31.89 5.10
N ARG A 125 -13.64 -32.57 4.70
CA ARG A 125 -14.00 -32.73 3.26
C ARG A 125 -14.28 -31.40 2.56
N PHE A 126 -14.79 -30.40 3.29
CA PHE A 126 -15.03 -29.08 2.74
C PHE A 126 -13.71 -28.39 2.39
N TYR A 127 -12.75 -28.36 3.32
CA TYR A 127 -11.43 -27.74 3.07
C TYR A 127 -10.58 -28.52 2.07
N GLU A 128 -10.62 -29.84 2.09
CA GLU A 128 -9.96 -30.68 1.07
C GLU A 128 -10.42 -30.34 -0.36
N ARG A 129 -11.72 -30.13 -0.57
CA ARG A 129 -12.27 -29.72 -1.89
C ARG A 129 -11.82 -28.30 -2.30
N LEU A 130 -11.41 -27.45 -1.36
CA LEU A 130 -10.86 -26.14 -1.62
C LEU A 130 -9.33 -26.13 -1.77
N GLY A 131 -8.70 -27.33 -1.69
CA GLY A 131 -7.27 -27.50 -1.91
C GLY A 131 -6.41 -27.37 -0.63
N TYR A 132 -7.03 -27.37 0.55
CA TYR A 132 -6.27 -27.41 1.81
C TYR A 132 -5.75 -28.80 2.10
N THR A 133 -4.53 -28.88 2.63
CA THR A 133 -3.86 -30.12 3.02
C THR A 133 -3.45 -30.06 4.49
N VAL A 134 -3.24 -31.20 5.11
CA VAL A 134 -2.78 -31.27 6.50
C VAL A 134 -1.31 -30.79 6.55
N PHE A 135 -1.09 -29.74 7.28
CA PHE A 135 0.25 -29.18 7.52
C PHE A 135 0.87 -29.67 8.82
N ARG A 136 0.06 -29.77 9.89
CA ARG A 136 0.52 -30.23 11.21
C ARG A 136 -0.61 -30.87 12.00
N ASP A 137 -0.24 -31.86 12.82
CA ASP A 137 -1.14 -32.51 13.77
C ASP A 137 -0.96 -31.89 15.16
N ASP A 138 -1.97 -31.19 15.65
CA ASP A 138 -1.98 -30.50 16.94
C ASP A 138 -2.89 -31.22 17.96
N GLY A 139 -2.84 -32.56 17.98
CA GLY A 139 -3.57 -33.38 18.94
C GLY A 139 -5.02 -33.58 18.53
N ASN A 140 -5.97 -32.84 19.11
CA ASN A 140 -7.40 -32.98 18.78
C ASN A 140 -7.76 -32.27 17.47
N ARG A 141 -6.92 -31.37 17.01
CA ARG A 141 -7.12 -30.58 15.79
C ARG A 141 -6.00 -30.82 14.78
N LEU A 142 -6.31 -30.57 13.52
CA LEU A 142 -5.34 -30.52 12.45
C LEU A 142 -5.19 -29.06 12.00
N LEU A 143 -3.95 -28.62 11.86
CA LEU A 143 -3.64 -27.37 11.16
C LEU A 143 -3.60 -27.69 9.67
N LEU A 144 -4.52 -27.10 8.94
CA LEU A 144 -4.57 -27.19 7.48
C LEU A 144 -3.90 -25.97 6.86
N LYS A 145 -3.33 -26.17 5.69
CA LYS A 145 -2.63 -25.14 4.89
C LYS A 145 -3.05 -25.25 3.44
N LYS A 146 -3.18 -24.08 2.83
CA LYS A 146 -3.20 -23.91 1.38
C LYS A 146 -2.17 -22.87 1.00
N ASP A 147 -1.22 -23.23 0.14
CA ASP A 147 -0.25 -22.28 -0.41
C ASP A 147 -0.97 -21.36 -1.39
N ILE A 148 -0.65 -20.07 -1.32
CA ILE A 148 -1.11 -19.07 -2.29
C ILE A 148 -0.09 -19.05 -3.42
N GLU A 149 -0.53 -19.41 -4.60
CA GLU A 149 0.30 -19.34 -5.81
C GLU A 149 0.65 -17.88 -6.09
N ASP A 150 1.93 -17.62 -6.16
CA ASP A 150 2.46 -16.30 -6.49
C ASP A 150 3.31 -16.41 -7.75
N HIS A 151 2.79 -15.89 -8.83
CA HIS A 151 3.42 -15.94 -10.14
C HIS A 151 4.38 -14.78 -10.41
N PHE A 152 4.67 -13.92 -9.44
CA PHE A 152 5.54 -12.77 -9.65
C PHE A 152 6.95 -13.16 -10.12
N CYS A 153 7.57 -14.10 -9.43
CA CYS A 153 8.91 -14.55 -9.77
C CYS A 153 8.97 -15.20 -11.16
N GLU A 154 7.92 -15.97 -11.53
CA GLU A 154 7.80 -16.56 -12.86
C GLU A 154 7.62 -15.47 -13.92
N ALA A 155 6.65 -14.58 -13.74
CA ALA A 155 6.37 -13.49 -14.66
C ALA A 155 7.58 -12.57 -14.86
N LEU A 156 8.36 -12.35 -13.80
CA LEU A 156 9.58 -11.54 -13.85
C LEU A 156 10.69 -12.26 -14.66
N ARG A 157 10.91 -13.59 -14.46
CA ARG A 157 11.86 -14.38 -15.24
C ARG A 157 11.49 -14.43 -16.71
N GLU A 158 10.19 -14.58 -17.00
CA GLU A 158 9.66 -14.53 -18.37
C GLU A 158 9.65 -13.12 -18.96
N GLN A 159 9.89 -12.09 -18.15
CA GLN A 159 9.76 -10.68 -18.51
C GLN A 159 8.37 -10.34 -19.09
N ASN A 160 7.35 -10.98 -18.58
CA ASN A 160 5.99 -10.89 -19.06
C ASN A 160 5.24 -9.75 -18.36
N THR A 161 5.20 -8.60 -19.02
CA THR A 161 4.54 -7.38 -18.49
C THR A 161 3.05 -7.59 -18.26
N GLU A 162 2.35 -8.37 -19.12
CA GLU A 162 0.92 -8.59 -18.97
C GLU A 162 0.60 -9.41 -17.71
N LYS A 163 1.40 -10.45 -17.43
CA LYS A 163 1.29 -11.19 -16.16
C LYS A 163 1.61 -10.30 -14.97
N LEU A 164 2.70 -9.51 -15.04
CA LEU A 164 3.08 -8.60 -13.96
C LEU A 164 2.04 -7.54 -13.66
N LEU A 165 1.29 -7.06 -14.66
CA LEU A 165 0.20 -6.11 -14.46
C LEU A 165 -0.85 -6.61 -13.46
N THR A 166 -1.22 -7.90 -13.55
CA THR A 166 -2.30 -8.47 -12.72
C THR A 166 -1.86 -8.85 -11.31
N ILE A 167 -0.55 -8.89 -11.04
CA ILE A 167 -0.02 -9.29 -9.74
C ILE A 167 -0.05 -8.09 -8.79
N PRO A 168 -0.53 -8.26 -7.55
CA PRO A 168 -0.58 -7.17 -6.57
C PRO A 168 0.80 -6.58 -6.27
N LYS A 169 0.88 -5.25 -6.29
CA LYS A 169 2.07 -4.45 -5.98
C LYS A 169 1.67 -3.23 -5.15
N SER A 170 2.62 -2.61 -4.52
CA SER A 170 2.45 -1.31 -3.88
C SER A 170 3.09 -0.20 -4.71
N ASP A 171 2.58 1.01 -4.53
CA ASP A 171 3.25 2.25 -4.93
C ASP A 171 3.12 3.24 -3.75
N LEU A 172 4.19 3.38 -2.97
CA LEU A 172 4.21 4.14 -1.73
C LEU A 172 4.87 5.51 -1.85
N HIS A 173 5.20 5.88 -3.08
CA HIS A 173 5.69 7.20 -3.45
C HIS A 173 5.20 7.57 -4.84
N ASN A 174 4.11 8.31 -4.88
CA ASN A 174 3.42 8.74 -6.09
C ASN A 174 2.85 10.14 -5.90
N HIS A 175 3.03 11.02 -6.87
CA HIS A 175 2.51 12.39 -6.82
C HIS A 175 1.19 12.50 -7.57
N SER A 176 0.14 12.93 -6.89
CA SER A 176 -1.24 13.02 -7.39
C SER A 176 -1.38 13.68 -8.76
N THR A 177 -0.72 14.81 -8.95
CA THR A 177 -0.80 15.58 -10.19
C THR A 177 0.12 15.09 -11.30
N LYS A 178 0.93 14.05 -11.03
CA LYS A 178 1.86 13.47 -11.99
C LYS A 178 1.84 11.93 -12.00
N GLY A 179 0.88 11.33 -11.32
CA GLY A 179 0.73 9.87 -11.18
C GLY A 179 0.10 9.16 -12.38
N CYS A 180 -0.19 9.83 -13.49
CA CYS A 180 -0.74 9.21 -14.70
C CYS A 180 0.29 9.16 -15.83
N ARG A 181 0.11 8.20 -16.76
CA ARG A 181 0.92 8.17 -17.98
C ARG A 181 0.61 9.31 -18.94
N ARG A 182 1.62 9.78 -19.68
CA ARG A 182 1.43 10.76 -20.74
C ARG A 182 0.43 10.31 -21.80
N SER A 183 0.46 9.04 -22.18
CA SER A 183 -0.49 8.47 -23.15
C SER A 183 -1.94 8.58 -22.70
N TRP A 184 -2.23 8.32 -21.41
CA TRP A 184 -3.56 8.51 -20.87
C TRP A 184 -4.00 9.97 -20.89
N LEU A 185 -3.11 10.88 -20.48
CA LEU A 185 -3.39 12.32 -20.50
C LEU A 185 -3.56 12.85 -21.94
N ALA A 186 -2.74 12.39 -22.89
CA ALA A 186 -2.83 12.73 -24.30
C ALA A 186 -4.19 12.32 -24.90
N GLU A 187 -4.64 11.08 -24.60
CA GLU A 187 -5.95 10.59 -25.03
C GLU A 187 -7.09 11.41 -24.42
N ARG A 188 -7.02 11.68 -23.11
CA ARG A 188 -8.03 12.47 -22.39
C ARG A 188 -8.17 13.89 -22.88
N LEU A 189 -7.05 14.53 -23.21
CA LEU A 189 -6.98 15.91 -23.76
C LEU A 189 -7.16 15.95 -25.28
N LYS A 190 -7.08 14.83 -25.99
CA LYS A 190 -7.05 14.72 -27.45
C LYS A 190 -5.94 15.59 -28.08
N LYS A 191 -4.76 15.49 -27.48
CA LYS A 191 -3.59 16.27 -27.89
C LYS A 191 -2.32 15.42 -27.82
N ASP A 192 -1.40 15.65 -28.75
CA ASP A 192 -0.05 15.10 -28.62
C ASP A 192 0.69 15.88 -27.53
N LEU A 193 1.30 15.15 -26.60
CA LEU A 193 2.08 15.72 -25.52
C LEU A 193 3.58 15.49 -25.78
N PRO A 194 4.45 16.46 -25.43
CA PRO A 194 5.88 16.32 -25.65
C PRO A 194 6.50 15.27 -24.72
N ASP A 195 7.56 14.62 -25.21
CA ASP A 195 8.42 13.78 -24.39
C ASP A 195 9.50 14.61 -23.70
N PRO A 196 9.89 14.27 -22.47
CA PRO A 196 11.00 14.93 -21.79
C PRO A 196 12.33 14.55 -22.44
N PRO A 197 13.34 15.44 -22.39
CA PRO A 197 14.71 15.04 -22.72
C PRO A 197 15.21 14.00 -21.72
N VAL A 198 16.11 13.10 -22.18
CA VAL A 198 16.71 12.08 -21.31
C VAL A 198 18.24 12.12 -21.52
N PRO A 199 19.02 12.29 -20.46
CA PRO A 199 18.58 12.62 -19.09
C PRO A 199 18.01 14.06 -18.98
N LEU A 200 17.22 14.27 -17.95
CA LEU A 200 16.87 15.59 -17.44
C LEU A 200 18.08 16.16 -16.68
N ASP A 201 18.18 17.48 -16.60
CA ASP A 201 19.24 18.12 -15.80
C ASP A 201 18.78 18.30 -14.34
N GLY A 202 18.72 17.20 -13.61
CA GLY A 202 18.24 17.14 -12.24
C GLY A 202 16.78 17.56 -12.07
N LEU A 203 16.41 17.82 -10.84
CA LEU A 203 15.04 18.25 -10.45
C LEU A 203 14.70 19.63 -11.09
N GLU A 204 15.67 20.55 -11.18
CA GLU A 204 15.45 21.86 -11.77
C GLU A 204 15.09 21.74 -13.27
N GLY A 205 15.88 20.97 -14.02
CA GLY A 205 15.61 20.72 -15.44
C GLY A 205 14.28 20.04 -15.68
N MET A 206 13.90 19.08 -14.79
CA MET A 206 12.58 18.43 -14.83
C MET A 206 11.45 19.45 -14.61
N GLN A 207 11.55 20.28 -13.59
CA GLN A 207 10.52 21.27 -13.26
C GLN A 207 10.39 22.34 -14.36
N ASP A 208 11.51 22.76 -14.95
CA ASP A 208 11.53 23.71 -16.06
C ASP A 208 10.89 23.12 -17.31
N TRP A 209 11.21 21.86 -17.62
CA TRP A 209 10.57 21.17 -18.72
C TRP A 209 9.06 21.01 -18.50
N PHE A 210 8.64 20.56 -17.31
CA PHE A 210 7.23 20.41 -16.98
C PHE A 210 6.47 21.74 -17.12
N ARG A 211 7.00 22.82 -16.54
CA ARG A 211 6.37 24.16 -16.56
C ARG A 211 6.25 24.72 -17.98
N SER A 212 7.30 24.51 -18.78
CA SER A 212 7.39 25.15 -20.10
C SER A 212 6.70 24.35 -21.21
N PHE A 213 6.70 23.02 -21.12
CA PHE A 213 6.29 22.16 -22.22
C PHE A 213 5.05 21.32 -21.95
N LEU A 214 4.84 20.84 -20.73
CA LEU A 214 3.71 19.96 -20.43
C LEU A 214 2.56 20.68 -19.72
N LYS A 215 2.85 21.48 -18.71
CA LYS A 215 1.84 22.20 -17.92
C LYS A 215 0.87 23.03 -18.77
N PRO A 216 1.28 23.73 -19.85
CA PRO A 216 0.34 24.50 -20.70
C PRO A 216 -0.81 23.69 -21.30
N PHE A 217 -0.67 22.37 -21.41
CA PHE A 217 -1.74 21.48 -21.91
C PHE A 217 -2.75 21.08 -20.83
N CYS A 218 -2.36 21.14 -19.56
CA CYS A 218 -3.13 20.61 -18.42
C CYS A 218 -3.06 21.51 -17.19
N ASP A 219 -3.03 22.83 -17.37
CA ASP A 219 -3.02 23.83 -16.30
C ASP A 219 -4.45 24.17 -15.80
N GLY A 220 -4.51 24.92 -14.72
CA GLY A 220 -5.75 25.33 -14.07
C GLY A 220 -6.47 24.19 -13.36
N GLN A 221 -7.62 24.52 -12.75
CA GLN A 221 -8.39 23.57 -11.94
C GLN A 221 -8.81 22.33 -12.74
N GLU A 222 -9.34 22.50 -13.93
CA GLU A 222 -9.74 21.38 -14.80
C GLU A 222 -8.58 20.47 -15.16
N GLY A 223 -7.43 21.05 -15.55
CA GLY A 223 -6.24 20.27 -15.88
C GLY A 223 -5.66 19.51 -14.69
N VAL A 224 -5.73 20.08 -13.48
CA VAL A 224 -5.33 19.40 -12.24
C VAL A 224 -6.29 18.24 -11.92
N MET A 225 -7.61 18.46 -12.03
CA MET A 225 -8.62 17.43 -11.80
C MET A 225 -8.45 16.23 -12.75
N ILE A 226 -8.20 16.48 -14.04
CA ILE A 226 -7.92 15.42 -15.02
C ILE A 226 -6.67 14.60 -14.60
N ARG A 227 -5.64 15.24 -14.09
CA ARG A 227 -4.43 14.55 -13.64
C ARG A 227 -4.67 13.72 -12.38
N TRP A 228 -5.47 14.19 -11.42
CA TRP A 228 -5.91 13.39 -10.27
C TRP A 228 -6.70 12.16 -10.72
N GLU A 229 -7.70 12.35 -11.60
CA GLU A 229 -8.47 11.24 -12.19
C GLU A 229 -7.53 10.20 -12.82
N GLY A 230 -6.56 10.68 -13.62
CA GLY A 230 -5.58 9.82 -14.30
C GLY A 230 -4.69 9.02 -13.36
N ALA A 231 -4.28 9.58 -12.22
CA ALA A 231 -3.47 8.87 -11.24
C ALA A 231 -4.23 7.65 -10.65
N PHE A 232 -5.51 7.79 -10.35
CA PHE A 232 -6.34 6.67 -9.89
C PHE A 232 -6.65 5.67 -11.00
N ALA A 233 -6.89 6.13 -12.22
CA ALA A 233 -7.08 5.26 -13.39
C ALA A 233 -5.84 4.40 -13.63
N GLU A 234 -4.65 4.97 -13.45
CA GLU A 234 -3.39 4.25 -13.56
C GLU A 234 -3.18 3.25 -12.43
N ALA A 235 -3.47 3.62 -11.19
CA ALA A 235 -3.41 2.72 -10.05
C ALA A 235 -4.32 1.49 -10.24
N GLY A 236 -5.54 1.70 -10.71
CA GLY A 236 -6.48 0.61 -11.01
C GLY A 236 -5.98 -0.28 -12.15
N ARG A 237 -5.49 0.31 -13.23
CA ARG A 237 -4.94 -0.44 -14.37
C ARG A 237 -3.76 -1.32 -14.00
N ASN A 238 -2.88 -0.83 -13.12
CA ASN A 238 -1.66 -1.56 -12.70
C ASN A 238 -1.90 -2.48 -11.50
N HIS A 239 -3.15 -2.67 -11.08
CA HIS A 239 -3.53 -3.49 -9.93
C HIS A 239 -2.70 -3.14 -8.69
N ILE A 240 -2.59 -1.82 -8.39
CA ILE A 240 -1.92 -1.36 -7.19
C ILE A 240 -2.79 -1.73 -5.99
N ALA A 241 -2.29 -2.67 -5.17
CA ALA A 241 -3.01 -3.14 -3.99
C ALA A 241 -2.88 -2.18 -2.80
N ARG A 242 -1.74 -1.47 -2.70
CA ARG A 242 -1.48 -0.44 -1.69
C ARG A 242 -0.86 0.78 -2.33
N LEU A 243 -1.51 1.92 -2.19
CA LEU A 243 -1.16 3.19 -2.81
C LEU A 243 -1.01 4.30 -1.76
N CYS A 244 0.18 4.88 -1.65
CA CYS A 244 0.37 6.15 -0.98
C CYS A 244 0.53 7.23 -2.03
N MET A 245 -0.38 8.20 -2.03
CA MET A 245 -0.38 9.29 -3.01
C MET A 245 -0.23 10.63 -2.29
N ASN A 246 0.75 11.38 -2.74
CA ASN A 246 1.13 12.69 -2.22
C ASN A 246 0.22 13.79 -2.80
N PHE A 247 -0.35 14.61 -1.92
CA PHE A 247 -1.20 15.76 -2.26
C PHE A 247 -0.64 17.02 -1.63
N GLY A 248 -0.31 17.99 -2.45
CA GLY A 248 0.16 19.29 -1.99
C GLY A 248 -0.93 20.07 -1.25
N ALA A 249 -0.59 20.74 -0.16
CA ALA A 249 -1.54 21.61 0.57
C ALA A 249 -2.21 22.64 -0.36
N ALA A 250 -1.49 23.16 -1.35
CA ALA A 250 -2.04 24.08 -2.34
C ALA A 250 -3.12 23.43 -3.26
N GLU A 251 -3.11 22.11 -3.43
CA GLU A 251 -4.11 21.39 -4.20
C GLU A 251 -5.45 21.37 -3.45
N ILE A 252 -5.42 21.27 -2.13
CA ILE A 252 -6.59 21.33 -1.25
C ILE A 252 -7.24 22.70 -1.34
N ASP A 253 -6.42 23.77 -1.28
CA ASP A 253 -6.90 25.16 -1.41
C ASP A 253 -7.52 25.39 -2.81
N LEU A 254 -6.90 24.85 -3.87
CA LEU A 254 -7.40 24.92 -5.25
C LEU A 254 -8.78 24.25 -5.42
N ALA A 255 -9.03 23.16 -4.71
CA ALA A 255 -10.29 22.42 -4.74
C ALA A 255 -11.42 23.08 -3.91
N GLY A 256 -11.12 24.14 -3.16
CA GLY A 256 -12.09 24.84 -2.33
C GLY A 256 -12.16 24.33 -0.88
N GLY A 257 -11.15 23.60 -0.41
CA GLY A 257 -11.01 23.11 0.95
C GLY A 257 -11.07 21.60 1.07
N ILE A 258 -10.73 21.12 2.27
CA ILE A 258 -10.47 19.70 2.53
C ILE A 258 -11.67 18.78 2.27
N GLU A 259 -12.88 19.18 2.63
CA GLU A 259 -14.07 18.32 2.46
C GLU A 259 -14.38 18.11 0.97
N THR A 260 -14.44 19.20 0.19
CA THR A 260 -14.67 19.13 -1.27
C THR A 260 -13.57 18.34 -1.96
N PHE A 261 -12.30 18.56 -1.56
CA PHE A 261 -11.15 17.84 -2.07
C PHE A 261 -11.27 16.34 -1.81
N ARG A 262 -11.53 15.96 -0.56
CA ARG A 262 -11.69 14.56 -0.13
C ARG A 262 -12.81 13.86 -0.89
N GLU A 263 -13.99 14.48 -1.00
CA GLU A 263 -15.12 13.89 -1.73
C GLU A 263 -14.75 13.59 -3.19
N MET A 264 -14.05 14.52 -3.84
CA MET A 264 -13.63 14.37 -5.23
C MET A 264 -12.59 13.23 -5.38
N ILE A 265 -11.56 13.20 -4.53
CA ILE A 265 -10.50 12.19 -4.57
C ILE A 265 -11.04 10.79 -4.26
N GLU A 266 -11.89 10.66 -3.24
CA GLU A 266 -12.55 9.38 -2.92
C GLU A 266 -13.50 8.93 -4.04
N GLY A 267 -14.11 9.87 -4.76
CA GLY A 267 -14.90 9.57 -5.96
C GLY A 267 -14.06 8.93 -7.05
N PHE A 268 -12.87 9.45 -7.35
CA PHE A 268 -11.94 8.85 -8.31
C PHE A 268 -11.43 7.49 -7.82
N ARG A 269 -11.02 7.38 -6.55
CA ARG A 269 -10.60 6.11 -5.97
C ARG A 269 -11.68 5.04 -6.12
N GLN A 270 -12.92 5.36 -5.75
CA GLN A 270 -14.03 4.42 -5.83
C GLN A 270 -14.36 4.01 -7.28
N ALA A 271 -14.17 4.92 -8.24
CA ALA A 271 -14.45 4.65 -9.65
C ALA A 271 -13.39 3.76 -10.31
N TYR A 272 -12.12 3.92 -9.97
CA TYR A 272 -11.01 3.30 -10.70
C TYR A 272 -10.29 2.19 -9.94
N CYS A 273 -10.16 2.29 -8.61
CA CYS A 273 -9.42 1.32 -7.79
C CYS A 273 -10.06 1.10 -6.41
N PRO A 274 -11.33 0.65 -6.36
CA PRO A 274 -12.10 0.53 -5.11
C PRO A 274 -11.46 -0.42 -4.09
N ASP A 275 -10.74 -1.43 -4.56
CA ASP A 275 -10.10 -2.45 -3.71
C ASP A 275 -8.69 -2.07 -3.24
N THR A 276 -8.13 -0.95 -3.71
CA THR A 276 -6.81 -0.46 -3.30
C THR A 276 -6.86 0.07 -1.87
N VAL A 277 -5.91 -0.38 -1.04
CA VAL A 277 -5.64 0.27 0.25
C VAL A 277 -5.01 1.62 -0.04
N PHE A 278 -5.76 2.68 0.17
CA PHE A 278 -5.37 4.03 -0.17
C PHE A 278 -4.90 4.81 1.07
N GLU A 279 -3.70 5.37 0.97
CA GLU A 279 -3.04 6.13 2.03
C GLU A 279 -2.75 7.55 1.53
N PRO A 280 -3.68 8.50 1.69
CA PRO A 280 -3.45 9.89 1.28
C PRO A 280 -2.37 10.54 2.12
N GLU A 281 -1.42 11.21 1.48
CA GLU A 281 -0.28 11.88 2.08
C GLU A 281 -0.40 13.39 1.92
N LEU A 282 -0.33 14.14 3.03
CA LEU A 282 -0.31 15.59 3.01
C LEU A 282 1.13 16.06 2.73
N SER A 283 1.31 16.88 1.71
CA SER A 283 2.64 17.33 1.31
C SER A 283 2.79 18.84 1.28
N TYR A 284 3.99 19.26 1.61
CA TYR A 284 4.46 20.65 1.50
C TYR A 284 5.69 20.72 0.62
N THR A 285 5.85 21.83 -0.10
CA THR A 285 7.10 22.06 -0.82
C THR A 285 8.18 22.61 0.12
N SER A 286 9.43 22.25 -0.12
CA SER A 286 10.57 22.67 0.71
C SER A 286 10.74 24.18 0.83
N ASN A 287 10.14 24.95 -0.08
CA ASN A 287 10.15 26.42 -0.11
C ASN A 287 8.86 27.05 0.43
N CYS A 288 7.98 26.29 1.06
CA CYS A 288 6.73 26.84 1.63
C CYS A 288 7.00 27.84 2.77
N ASP A 289 6.04 28.73 3.02
CA ASP A 289 6.01 29.55 4.23
C ASP A 289 5.52 28.71 5.39
N ILE A 290 6.47 28.19 6.18
CA ILE A 290 6.18 27.28 7.29
C ILE A 290 5.28 27.92 8.34
N GLY A 291 5.42 29.23 8.59
CA GLY A 291 4.56 29.94 9.55
C GLY A 291 3.10 29.95 9.10
N LEU A 292 2.87 30.22 7.82
CA LEU A 292 1.55 30.20 7.21
C LEU A 292 0.97 28.78 7.22
N GLU A 293 1.73 27.79 6.77
CA GLU A 293 1.28 26.42 6.65
C GLU A 293 1.02 25.77 8.02
N ALA A 294 1.85 26.06 9.03
CA ALA A 294 1.61 25.63 10.40
C ALA A 294 0.33 26.24 11.03
N GLY A 295 -0.15 27.37 10.50
CA GLY A 295 -1.44 27.95 10.88
C GLY A 295 -2.65 27.23 10.24
N LYS A 296 -2.47 26.59 9.08
CA LYS A 296 -3.54 25.94 8.31
C LYS A 296 -3.66 24.43 8.56
N ILE A 297 -2.54 23.77 8.87
CA ILE A 297 -2.44 22.28 8.89
C ILE A 297 -3.49 21.62 9.77
N ASP A 298 -3.86 22.21 10.90
CA ASP A 298 -4.88 21.65 11.81
C ASP A 298 -6.22 21.45 11.09
N GLY A 299 -6.59 22.37 10.18
CA GLY A 299 -7.80 22.25 9.39
C GLY A 299 -7.79 21.04 8.46
N TYR A 300 -6.63 20.68 7.92
CA TYR A 300 -6.47 19.49 7.07
C TYR A 300 -6.48 18.21 7.92
N LEU A 301 -5.74 18.20 9.04
CA LEU A 301 -5.57 17.02 9.89
C LEU A 301 -6.84 16.63 10.66
N GLN A 302 -7.66 17.61 11.05
CA GLN A 302 -8.96 17.35 11.71
C GLN A 302 -9.94 16.55 10.86
N SER A 303 -9.74 16.51 9.54
CA SER A 303 -10.53 15.65 8.65
C SER A 303 -10.34 14.15 8.94
N GLY A 304 -9.24 13.77 9.61
CA GLY A 304 -8.85 12.37 9.86
C GLY A 304 -8.59 11.55 8.59
N TRP A 305 -8.44 12.22 7.43
CA TRP A 305 -8.30 11.54 6.15
C TRP A 305 -6.85 11.20 5.81
N PHE A 306 -5.91 12.10 6.07
CA PHE A 306 -4.49 11.87 5.79
C PHE A 306 -3.89 10.79 6.68
N ARG A 307 -2.97 10.01 6.11
CA ARG A 307 -2.23 8.93 6.79
C ARG A 307 -0.77 9.27 7.03
N SER A 308 -0.21 10.15 6.23
CA SER A 308 1.19 10.56 6.34
C SER A 308 1.37 12.04 6.00
N ILE A 309 2.54 12.55 6.34
CA ILE A 309 3.02 13.88 5.98
C ILE A 309 4.36 13.77 5.28
N ASP A 310 4.58 14.63 4.28
CA ASP A 310 5.81 14.72 3.50
C ASP A 310 6.23 16.17 3.25
N VAL A 311 7.51 16.37 3.02
CA VAL A 311 8.07 17.60 2.43
C VAL A 311 8.90 17.23 1.22
N CYS A 312 8.54 17.77 0.06
CA CYS A 312 9.17 17.49 -1.23
C CYS A 312 9.80 18.74 -1.87
N GLY A 313 10.51 18.54 -2.98
CA GLY A 313 11.13 19.59 -3.76
C GLY A 313 12.64 19.68 -3.53
N PHE A 314 13.21 20.87 -3.68
CA PHE A 314 14.66 21.03 -3.56
C PHE A 314 15.17 20.72 -2.16
N GLU A 315 16.04 19.74 -2.04
CA GLU A 315 16.70 19.42 -0.77
C GLU A 315 17.54 20.62 -0.30
N ASN A 316 17.59 20.79 1.03
CA ASN A 316 18.35 21.88 1.69
C ASN A 316 17.92 23.31 1.29
N TYR A 317 16.72 23.51 0.71
CA TYR A 317 16.18 24.86 0.51
C TYR A 317 15.98 25.59 1.84
N GLN A 318 15.50 24.90 2.85
CA GLN A 318 15.43 25.34 4.24
C GLN A 318 16.08 24.27 5.14
N PRO A 319 16.62 24.66 6.33
CA PRO A 319 17.10 23.68 7.30
C PRO A 319 15.97 22.72 7.71
N VAL A 320 16.28 21.44 7.87
CA VAL A 320 15.29 20.41 8.22
C VAL A 320 14.54 20.74 9.53
N GLU A 321 15.18 21.41 10.49
CA GLU A 321 14.59 21.88 11.74
C GLU A 321 13.43 22.87 11.54
N ALA A 322 13.43 23.59 10.43
CA ALA A 322 12.37 24.55 10.13
C ALA A 322 11.01 23.87 10.00
N PHE A 323 10.96 22.60 9.56
CA PHE A 323 9.73 21.84 9.38
C PHE A 323 9.17 21.23 10.68
N LEU A 324 9.89 21.28 11.79
CA LEU A 324 9.44 20.75 13.09
C LEU A 324 8.01 21.19 13.49
N PRO A 325 7.56 22.45 13.27
CA PRO A 325 6.19 22.83 13.60
C PRO A 325 5.12 21.99 12.87
N LEU A 326 5.34 21.64 11.60
CA LEU A 326 4.42 20.82 10.82
C LEU A 326 4.44 19.35 11.30
N TYR A 327 5.63 18.79 11.50
CA TYR A 327 5.79 17.39 11.91
C TYR A 327 5.30 17.12 13.35
N ARG A 328 5.45 18.08 14.27
CA ARG A 328 4.88 17.96 15.62
C ARG A 328 3.36 17.93 15.61
N LYS A 329 2.73 18.68 14.71
CA LYS A 329 1.28 18.63 14.55
C LYS A 329 0.85 17.29 13.92
N ALA A 330 1.51 16.86 12.86
CA ALA A 330 1.26 15.55 12.25
C ALA A 330 1.38 14.39 13.26
N GLU A 331 2.38 14.43 14.13
CA GLU A 331 2.57 13.47 15.23
C GLU A 331 1.39 13.44 16.21
N GLN A 332 0.82 14.60 16.56
CA GLN A 332 -0.35 14.69 17.46
C GLN A 332 -1.59 14.00 16.84
N PHE A 333 -1.68 13.94 15.53
CA PHE A 333 -2.75 13.26 14.81
C PHE A 333 -2.39 11.81 14.37
N GLY A 334 -1.23 11.31 14.80
CA GLY A 334 -0.80 9.93 14.54
C GLY A 334 -0.36 9.66 13.10
N LEU A 335 0.01 10.69 12.33
CA LEU A 335 0.46 10.51 10.95
C LEU A 335 1.85 9.87 10.89
N VAL A 336 2.06 9.02 9.88
CA VAL A 336 3.38 8.55 9.49
C VAL A 336 4.19 9.75 9.00
N LYS A 337 5.41 9.91 9.53
CA LYS A 337 6.28 11.04 9.18
C LYS A 337 7.26 10.61 8.10
N LYS A 338 7.21 11.26 6.95
CA LYS A 338 8.06 11.02 5.78
C LYS A 338 8.67 12.32 5.29
N MET A 339 9.71 12.24 4.46
CA MET A 339 10.33 13.39 3.79
C MET A 339 11.13 12.92 2.59
N HIS A 340 11.16 13.73 1.52
CA HIS A 340 12.16 13.60 0.45
C HIS A 340 13.53 14.01 1.00
N ALA A 341 14.46 13.06 1.02
CA ALA A 341 15.84 13.33 1.45
C ALA A 341 16.82 12.34 0.81
N GLY A 342 17.98 12.81 0.40
CA GLY A 342 19.03 11.99 -0.20
C GLY A 342 18.70 11.48 -1.60
N GLU A 343 17.91 12.20 -2.36
CA GLU A 343 17.80 12.04 -3.81
C GLU A 343 18.95 12.73 -4.51
N SER A 344 19.15 14.03 -4.21
CA SER A 344 20.27 14.86 -4.66
C SER A 344 21.24 15.28 -3.56
N GLY A 345 20.85 15.04 -2.29
CA GLY A 345 21.63 15.37 -1.09
C GLY A 345 22.66 14.31 -0.72
N THR A 346 23.01 14.25 0.55
CA THR A 346 24.04 13.37 1.11
C THR A 346 23.45 12.31 2.05
N ALA A 347 24.28 11.31 2.43
CA ALA A 347 23.89 10.34 3.43
C ALA A 347 23.63 10.99 4.81
N ASP A 348 24.35 12.07 5.13
CA ASP A 348 24.17 12.82 6.38
C ASP A 348 22.83 13.57 6.37
N ASP A 349 22.37 14.09 5.23
CA ASP A 349 21.07 14.73 5.08
C ASP A 349 19.94 13.74 5.37
N VAL A 350 20.04 12.50 4.84
CA VAL A 350 19.09 11.41 5.13
C VAL A 350 19.03 11.12 6.62
N ARG A 351 20.18 10.90 7.24
CA ARG A 351 20.27 10.61 8.69
C ARG A 351 19.69 11.76 9.51
N ARG A 352 20.11 12.99 9.20
CA ARG A 352 19.65 14.20 9.91
C ARG A 352 18.14 14.37 9.81
N ALA A 353 17.54 14.17 8.63
CA ALA A 353 16.09 14.24 8.46
C ALA A 353 15.38 13.25 9.38
N VAL A 354 15.85 12.00 9.42
CA VAL A 354 15.30 10.97 10.31
C VAL A 354 15.42 11.36 11.78
N GLU A 355 16.63 11.77 12.23
CA GLU A 355 16.89 12.12 13.65
C GLU A 355 16.11 13.35 14.10
N VAL A 356 16.04 14.40 13.28
CA VAL A 356 15.41 15.67 13.64
C VAL A 356 13.90 15.60 13.64
N LEU A 357 13.32 15.01 12.58
CA LEU A 357 11.86 14.97 12.40
C LEU A 357 11.23 13.68 12.95
N GLY A 358 12.06 12.68 13.31
CA GLY A 358 11.58 11.38 13.78
C GLY A 358 10.85 10.62 12.67
N LEU A 359 11.43 10.58 11.47
CA LEU A 359 10.83 9.93 10.32
C LEU A 359 10.82 8.41 10.51
N SER A 360 9.78 7.75 10.01
CA SER A 360 9.71 6.29 9.84
C SER A 360 9.97 5.87 8.39
N GLU A 361 9.77 6.77 7.45
CA GLU A 361 10.02 6.54 6.03
C GLU A 361 10.73 7.74 5.40
N VAL A 362 11.53 7.49 4.38
CA VAL A 362 12.20 8.53 3.57
C VAL A 362 11.90 8.26 2.12
N HIS A 363 11.45 9.27 1.40
CA HIS A 363 11.30 9.20 -0.04
C HIS A 363 12.67 9.31 -0.70
N HIS A 364 12.94 8.45 -1.69
CA HIS A 364 14.23 8.17 -2.32
C HIS A 364 15.28 7.61 -1.35
N GLY A 365 16.02 8.44 -0.64
CA GLY A 365 17.04 8.05 0.32
C GLY A 365 18.29 7.40 -0.26
N ILE A 366 18.50 7.46 -1.58
CA ILE A 366 19.55 6.71 -2.28
C ILE A 366 20.97 7.10 -1.88
N ALA A 367 21.17 8.35 -1.46
CA ALA A 367 22.46 8.84 -0.98
C ALA A 367 22.95 8.11 0.28
N ALA A 368 22.06 7.49 1.06
CA ALA A 368 22.43 6.69 2.23
C ALA A 368 23.41 5.56 1.86
N SER A 369 23.36 5.05 0.62
CA SER A 369 24.27 4.00 0.10
C SER A 369 25.75 4.37 0.16
N THR A 370 26.07 5.66 0.24
CA THR A 370 27.45 6.15 0.31
C THR A 370 28.07 6.08 1.70
N SER A 371 27.27 5.79 2.75
CA SER A 371 27.70 5.73 4.15
C SER A 371 27.26 4.43 4.82
N LYS A 372 28.20 3.57 5.18
CA LYS A 372 27.91 2.35 5.95
C LYS A 372 27.26 2.65 7.30
N GLU A 373 27.64 3.76 7.93
CA GLU A 373 27.08 4.18 9.20
C GLU A 373 25.62 4.58 9.06
N THR A 374 25.30 5.36 8.02
CA THR A 374 23.91 5.76 7.74
C THR A 374 23.05 4.55 7.38
N MET A 375 23.54 3.64 6.52
CA MET A 375 22.80 2.43 6.19
C MET A 375 22.51 1.58 7.43
N ARG A 376 23.52 1.39 8.30
CA ARG A 376 23.34 0.65 9.55
C ARG A 376 22.32 1.36 10.46
N PHE A 377 22.42 2.68 10.60
CA PHE A 377 21.43 3.47 11.37
C PHE A 377 20.02 3.25 10.85
N LEU A 378 19.80 3.30 9.53
CA LEU A 378 18.48 3.09 8.91
C LEU A 378 17.96 1.66 9.15
N ALA A 379 18.84 0.66 9.00
CA ALA A 379 18.50 -0.75 9.24
C ALA A 379 18.14 -1.02 10.70
N ASP A 380 18.98 -0.56 11.65
CA ASP A 380 18.81 -0.76 13.09
C ASP A 380 17.54 -0.05 13.63
N ASN A 381 17.13 1.06 13.01
CA ASN A 381 15.92 1.81 13.36
C ASN A 381 14.72 1.49 12.45
N HIS A 382 14.82 0.47 11.58
CA HIS A 382 13.76 0.02 10.68
C HIS A 382 13.18 1.12 9.78
N ILE A 383 13.98 2.10 9.41
CA ILE A 383 13.56 3.17 8.51
C ILE A 383 13.42 2.62 7.08
N GLN A 384 12.27 2.89 6.48
CA GLN A 384 11.98 2.47 5.11
C GLN A 384 12.38 3.57 4.11
N LEU A 385 13.02 3.17 3.00
CA LEU A 385 13.27 4.06 1.87
C LEU A 385 12.33 3.74 0.72
N ASN A 386 11.59 4.74 0.24
CA ASN A 386 10.67 4.62 -0.90
C ASN A 386 11.41 5.02 -2.18
N VAL A 387 12.10 4.07 -2.80
CA VAL A 387 13.03 4.30 -3.92
C VAL A 387 12.28 4.34 -5.25
N CYS A 388 12.67 5.26 -6.14
CA CYS A 388 12.09 5.48 -7.45
C CYS A 388 13.16 5.35 -8.55
N PRO A 389 13.45 4.13 -9.04
CA PRO A 389 14.60 3.88 -9.89
C PRO A 389 14.63 4.68 -11.18
N SER A 390 13.50 4.80 -11.89
CA SER A 390 13.45 5.55 -13.14
C SER A 390 13.61 7.05 -12.92
N SER A 391 13.05 7.60 -11.85
CA SER A 391 13.26 8.98 -11.44
C SER A 391 14.76 9.25 -11.27
N ASN A 392 15.43 8.44 -10.46
CA ASN A 392 16.84 8.63 -10.14
C ASN A 392 17.75 8.54 -11.38
N VAL A 393 17.44 7.66 -12.34
CA VAL A 393 18.19 7.53 -13.58
C VAL A 393 17.87 8.68 -14.54
N MET A 394 16.60 9.05 -14.74
CA MET A 394 16.21 10.06 -15.70
C MET A 394 16.58 11.49 -15.26
N LEU A 395 16.61 11.73 -13.94
CA LEU A 395 17.14 12.99 -13.39
C LEU A 395 18.68 13.08 -13.45
N GLY A 396 19.35 11.96 -13.78
CA GLY A 396 20.81 11.92 -13.89
C GLY A 396 21.54 11.77 -12.55
N TYR A 397 20.84 11.51 -11.45
CA TYR A 397 21.45 11.24 -10.15
C TYR A 397 22.10 9.84 -10.11
N VAL A 398 21.56 8.92 -10.90
CA VAL A 398 22.12 7.58 -11.11
C VAL A 398 22.41 7.39 -12.60
N LYS A 399 23.58 6.84 -12.93
CA LYS A 399 24.03 6.69 -14.30
C LYS A 399 23.15 5.77 -15.13
N ASP A 400 22.82 4.60 -14.57
CA ASP A 400 21.95 3.60 -15.18
C ASP A 400 21.40 2.64 -14.13
N TYR A 401 20.46 1.78 -14.51
CA TYR A 401 19.82 0.83 -13.58
C TYR A 401 20.80 -0.20 -13.00
N ARG A 402 21.88 -0.57 -13.71
CA ARG A 402 22.89 -1.55 -13.24
C ARG A 402 23.65 -1.02 -12.05
N ASP A 403 23.97 0.25 -12.07
CA ASP A 403 24.74 0.95 -11.04
C ASP A 403 23.83 1.54 -9.94
N HIS A 404 22.53 1.20 -9.95
CA HIS A 404 21.57 1.78 -9.03
C HIS A 404 21.88 1.42 -7.57
N PRO A 405 21.92 2.42 -6.67
CA PRO A 405 22.28 2.25 -5.24
C PRO A 405 21.38 1.29 -4.46
N ILE A 406 20.16 1.01 -4.95
CA ILE A 406 19.23 0.10 -4.29
C ILE A 406 19.83 -1.25 -3.95
N ARG A 407 20.74 -1.77 -4.78
CA ARG A 407 21.48 -3.00 -4.47
C ARG A 407 22.25 -2.88 -3.17
N THR A 408 23.04 -1.83 -3.03
CA THR A 408 23.88 -1.59 -1.84
C THR A 408 23.00 -1.43 -0.60
N LEU A 409 21.86 -0.73 -0.71
CA LEU A 409 20.91 -0.56 0.39
C LEU A 409 20.34 -1.90 0.85
N VAL A 410 19.86 -2.73 -0.09
CA VAL A 410 19.30 -4.07 0.21
C VAL A 410 20.34 -5.00 0.82
N GLU A 411 21.56 -5.05 0.25
CA GLU A 411 22.66 -5.88 0.75
C GLU A 411 23.14 -5.48 2.17
N ASN A 412 22.85 -4.25 2.60
CA ASN A 412 23.13 -3.76 3.95
C ASN A 412 21.89 -3.77 4.87
N GLY A 413 20.82 -4.47 4.49
CA GLY A 413 19.64 -4.69 5.32
C GLY A 413 18.72 -3.48 5.46
N VAL A 414 18.89 -2.43 4.65
CA VAL A 414 17.98 -1.28 4.64
C VAL A 414 16.66 -1.69 3.99
N ARG A 415 15.55 -1.38 4.64
CA ARG A 415 14.23 -1.61 4.07
C ARG A 415 13.99 -0.68 2.89
N VAL A 416 13.61 -1.24 1.75
CA VAL A 416 13.29 -0.44 0.57
C VAL A 416 11.97 -0.88 -0.04
N THR A 417 11.30 0.05 -0.72
CA THR A 417 10.20 -0.22 -1.66
C THR A 417 10.54 0.35 -3.03
N ILE A 418 9.88 -0.15 -4.06
CA ILE A 418 10.02 0.34 -5.43
C ILE A 418 8.75 1.08 -5.79
N ASN A 419 8.87 2.29 -6.36
CA ASN A 419 7.77 3.21 -6.57
C ASN A 419 7.93 3.97 -7.89
N THR A 420 6.86 4.66 -8.34
CA THR A 420 6.81 5.33 -9.65
C THR A 420 7.20 6.79 -9.64
N ASP A 421 7.02 7.51 -8.52
CA ASP A 421 7.21 8.95 -8.41
C ASP A 421 6.31 9.73 -9.40
N ASP A 422 6.90 10.53 -10.28
CA ASP A 422 6.25 11.34 -11.31
C ASP A 422 6.05 10.52 -12.61
N LEU A 423 5.13 9.55 -12.62
CA LEU A 423 4.85 8.68 -13.77
C LEU A 423 4.60 9.48 -15.07
N LEU A 424 3.95 10.64 -14.99
CA LEU A 424 3.69 11.52 -16.11
C LEU A 424 4.97 12.00 -16.81
N ILE A 425 6.07 12.08 -16.07
CA ILE A 425 7.37 12.54 -16.54
C ILE A 425 8.26 11.36 -16.92
N PHE A 426 8.38 10.38 -16.02
CA PHE A 426 9.32 9.27 -16.18
C PHE A 426 8.79 8.12 -17.03
N ASP A 427 7.47 8.09 -17.28
CA ASP A 427 6.76 7.10 -18.12
C ASP A 427 7.14 5.65 -17.79
N SER A 428 7.27 5.36 -16.53
CA SER A 428 7.67 4.05 -16.02
C SER A 428 6.68 3.57 -14.96
N THR A 429 5.85 2.63 -15.35
CA THR A 429 4.87 2.00 -14.46
C THR A 429 5.57 1.09 -13.46
N ILE A 430 4.87 0.74 -12.37
CA ILE A 430 5.48 -0.03 -11.28
C ILE A 430 6.06 -1.39 -11.75
N GLU A 431 5.38 -2.10 -12.65
CA GLU A 431 5.92 -3.34 -13.23
C GLU A 431 7.18 -3.10 -14.06
N ASN A 432 7.27 -1.93 -14.72
CA ASN A 432 8.46 -1.56 -15.49
C ASN A 432 9.64 -1.22 -14.57
N GLU A 433 9.39 -0.63 -13.39
CA GLU A 433 10.44 -0.41 -12.39
C GLU A 433 11.09 -1.74 -11.97
N TYR A 434 10.27 -2.76 -11.65
CA TYR A 434 10.76 -4.10 -11.33
C TYR A 434 11.52 -4.74 -12.51
N LEU A 435 10.97 -4.64 -13.73
CA LEU A 435 11.58 -5.21 -14.93
C LEU A 435 12.92 -4.57 -15.29
N LYS A 436 13.05 -3.25 -15.14
CA LYS A 436 14.28 -2.52 -15.44
C LYS A 436 15.42 -2.94 -14.49
N LEU A 437 15.14 -3.05 -13.19
CA LEU A 437 16.10 -3.53 -12.20
C LEU A 437 16.50 -4.99 -12.44
N TYR A 438 15.52 -5.84 -12.78
CA TYR A 438 15.78 -7.25 -13.12
C TYR A 438 16.65 -7.38 -14.36
N ARG A 439 16.29 -6.71 -15.47
CA ARG A 439 17.02 -6.73 -16.75
C ARG A 439 18.45 -6.21 -16.61
N ALA A 440 18.64 -5.21 -15.78
CA ALA A 440 19.97 -4.66 -15.50
C ALA A 440 20.81 -5.60 -14.62
N GLY A 441 20.21 -6.63 -14.02
CA GLY A 441 20.86 -7.53 -13.06
C GLY A 441 21.19 -6.82 -11.74
N THR A 442 20.46 -5.76 -11.40
CA THR A 442 20.65 -4.98 -10.17
C THR A 442 20.22 -5.76 -8.94
N LEU A 443 19.07 -6.42 -9.04
CA LEU A 443 18.50 -7.25 -7.98
C LEU A 443 18.10 -8.61 -8.55
N SER A 444 18.18 -9.65 -7.73
CA SER A 444 17.69 -10.97 -8.06
C SER A 444 16.15 -10.99 -8.03
N VAL A 445 15.56 -12.01 -8.64
CA VAL A 445 14.10 -12.23 -8.61
C VAL A 445 13.58 -12.31 -7.18
N ASP A 446 14.32 -13.03 -6.31
CA ASP A 446 13.91 -13.24 -4.92
C ASP A 446 13.98 -11.94 -4.12
N GLN A 447 15.01 -11.12 -4.32
CA GLN A 447 15.11 -9.79 -3.70
C GLN A 447 13.99 -8.85 -4.16
N LEU A 448 13.64 -8.89 -5.45
CA LEU A 448 12.53 -8.10 -5.98
C LEU A 448 11.17 -8.53 -5.43
N ASP A 449 10.96 -9.84 -5.22
CA ASP A 449 9.74 -10.33 -4.58
C ASP A 449 9.67 -9.98 -3.09
N GLU A 450 10.78 -10.04 -2.36
CA GLU A 450 10.86 -9.58 -0.97
C GLU A 450 10.51 -8.09 -0.85
N ILE A 451 11.04 -7.24 -1.74
CA ILE A 451 10.71 -5.81 -1.79
C ILE A 451 9.23 -5.59 -2.09
N ARG A 452 8.67 -6.32 -3.07
CA ARG A 452 7.25 -6.25 -3.41
C ARG A 452 6.36 -6.59 -2.21
N ARG A 453 6.66 -7.70 -1.54
CA ARG A 453 5.92 -8.15 -0.35
C ARG A 453 6.05 -7.17 0.81
N ALA A 454 7.24 -6.64 1.06
CA ALA A 454 7.44 -5.60 2.06
C ALA A 454 6.55 -4.37 1.81
N GLY A 455 6.47 -3.93 0.55
CA GLY A 455 5.60 -2.82 0.15
C GLY A 455 4.11 -3.11 0.35
N LEU A 456 3.68 -4.36 0.19
CA LEU A 456 2.30 -4.79 0.46
C LEU A 456 1.97 -4.86 1.97
N GLY A 457 2.97 -4.76 2.85
CA GLY A 457 2.80 -4.85 4.30
C GLY A 457 2.87 -6.27 4.85
N SER A 458 3.21 -7.26 4.02
CA SER A 458 3.44 -8.65 4.43
C SER A 458 4.87 -8.92 4.97
N GLY A 459 5.78 -7.97 4.80
CA GLY A 459 7.08 -8.03 5.50
C GLY A 459 6.90 -7.52 6.92
N GLY A 460 6.95 -8.39 7.93
CA GLY A 460 6.65 -8.09 9.31
C GLY A 460 7.19 -6.73 9.76
N ARG A 461 6.30 -5.89 10.31
CA ARG A 461 6.75 -4.85 11.23
C ARG A 461 7.26 -5.59 12.47
N PRO A 462 8.48 -5.35 12.92
CA PRO A 462 8.97 -5.93 14.16
C PRO A 462 8.13 -5.49 15.34
#